data_f03f5d589e46fd15be4b7fc743ee441c
#
_entry.id   f03f5d589e46fd15be4b7fc743ee441c
#
_cell.length_a   1.000
_cell.length_b   1.000
_cell.length_c   1.000
_cell.angle_alpha   90.00
_cell.angle_beta   90.00
_cell.angle_gamma   90.00
#
_symmetry.space_group_name_H-M   'P 1'
#
loop_
_entity.id
_entity.type
_entity.pdbx_description
1 polymer ?
#
loop_
_entity_poly.entity_id
_entity_poly.type
_entity_poly.pdbx_seq_one_letter_code
_entity_poly.pdbx_strand_id
1 'polypeptide(L)'
;WCISEILIISGLYTWITIEVINTDESVLETIRKSLTNGFIALGIPYILSGMYFAIIDKNNTIRLMNYENVVTDEPHKAESSLKKITLYDNSGALKLSVSPENLYYIESDDNYIKVWYTDSRGQLQNYMLRCRLKTVEDSFKDSGLIRCNRKYIVNLSKVSMLRKENEGYILDLCNESIPPLPVTKTYTDSILSYFAEQQPLMDPIE
;
A
#
# COMPACT_ATOMS: atom_id res chain seq x y z
N TRP A 1 -10.78 21.28 -15.64
CA TRP A 1 -12.05 20.55 -15.53
C TRP A 1 -13.06 21.33 -14.66
N CYS A 2 -12.77 21.60 -13.40
CA CYS A 2 -13.64 22.31 -12.45
C CYS A 2 -14.14 23.68 -12.99
N ILE A 3 -13.26 24.47 -13.59
CA ILE A 3 -13.63 25.79 -14.17
C ILE A 3 -14.62 25.63 -15.33
N SER A 4 -14.44 24.64 -16.19
CA SER A 4 -15.35 24.37 -17.29
C SER A 4 -16.74 23.95 -16.83
N GLU A 5 -16.85 23.17 -15.79
CA GLU A 5 -18.11 22.76 -15.17
C GLU A 5 -18.86 23.96 -14.59
N ILE A 6 -18.17 24.84 -13.85
CA ILE A 6 -18.74 26.06 -13.30
C ILE A 6 -19.30 26.96 -14.42
N LEU A 7 -18.56 27.12 -15.50
CA LEU A 7 -19.01 27.95 -16.66
C LEU A 7 -20.22 27.35 -17.37
N ILE A 8 -20.24 26.04 -17.58
CA ILE A 8 -21.37 25.35 -18.22
C ILE A 8 -22.63 25.45 -17.35
N ILE A 9 -22.54 25.16 -16.06
CA ILE A 9 -23.67 25.20 -15.14
C ILE A 9 -24.19 26.64 -14.98
N SER A 10 -23.28 27.63 -14.85
CA SER A 10 -23.66 29.05 -14.78
C SER A 10 -24.32 29.54 -16.06
N GLY A 11 -23.84 29.09 -17.22
CA GLY A 11 -24.44 29.39 -18.51
C GLY A 11 -25.86 28.82 -18.65
N LEU A 12 -26.05 27.56 -18.29
CA LEU A 12 -27.37 26.91 -18.30
C LEU A 12 -28.35 27.61 -17.34
N TYR A 13 -27.89 27.92 -16.11
CA TYR A 13 -28.71 28.62 -15.13
C TYR A 13 -29.12 30.01 -15.66
N THR A 14 -28.22 30.78 -16.24
CA THR A 14 -28.50 32.08 -16.84
C THR A 14 -29.53 31.97 -17.96
N TRP A 15 -29.36 31.01 -18.87
CA TRP A 15 -30.31 30.77 -19.97
C TRP A 15 -31.71 30.42 -19.46
N ILE A 16 -31.82 29.50 -18.49
CA ILE A 16 -33.11 29.12 -17.89
C ILE A 16 -33.76 30.32 -17.18
N THR A 17 -32.98 31.14 -16.48
CA THR A 17 -33.50 32.30 -15.73
C THR A 17 -34.07 33.35 -16.68
N ILE A 18 -33.41 33.61 -17.81
CA ILE A 18 -33.87 34.58 -18.79
C ILE A 18 -35.09 34.08 -19.58
N GLU A 19 -35.06 32.83 -20.07
CA GLU A 19 -36.06 32.27 -20.96
C GLU A 19 -37.33 31.79 -20.24
N VAL A 20 -37.16 31.19 -19.06
CA VAL A 20 -38.28 30.52 -18.37
C VAL A 20 -38.85 31.39 -17.24
N ILE A 21 -37.99 32.04 -16.45
CA ILE A 21 -38.42 32.82 -15.28
C ILE A 21 -38.81 34.24 -15.65
N ASN A 22 -38.32 34.74 -16.82
CA ASN A 22 -38.67 36.05 -17.39
C ASN A 22 -38.50 37.22 -16.39
N THR A 23 -37.32 37.29 -15.77
CA THR A 23 -36.97 38.30 -14.77
C THR A 23 -36.69 39.65 -15.40
N ASP A 24 -37.20 40.75 -14.79
CA ASP A 24 -36.91 42.14 -15.19
C ASP A 24 -35.46 42.58 -14.90
N GLU A 25 -34.62 41.68 -14.39
CA GLU A 25 -33.21 41.98 -14.11
C GLU A 25 -32.37 42.06 -15.37
N SER A 26 -31.33 42.91 -15.33
CA SER A 26 -30.41 43.01 -16.47
C SER A 26 -29.65 41.68 -16.65
N VAL A 27 -29.46 41.29 -17.92
CA VAL A 27 -28.72 40.06 -18.29
C VAL A 27 -27.36 39.96 -17.61
N LEU A 28 -26.66 41.10 -17.47
CA LEU A 28 -25.35 41.18 -16.83
C LEU A 28 -25.42 40.84 -15.33
N GLU A 29 -26.48 41.26 -14.67
CA GLU A 29 -26.68 41.00 -13.24
C GLU A 29 -27.04 39.53 -12.97
N THR A 30 -27.85 38.95 -13.84
CA THR A 30 -28.18 37.53 -13.83
C THR A 30 -26.93 36.65 -14.05
N ILE A 31 -26.05 37.00 -14.98
CA ILE A 31 -24.77 36.30 -15.21
C ILE A 31 -23.88 36.39 -13.98
N ARG A 32 -23.75 37.58 -13.36
CA ARG A 32 -22.94 37.76 -12.15
C ARG A 32 -23.45 36.91 -10.98
N LYS A 33 -24.76 36.89 -10.74
CA LYS A 33 -25.38 36.06 -9.67
C LYS A 33 -25.17 34.57 -9.93
N SER A 34 -25.36 34.14 -11.17
CA SER A 34 -25.19 32.77 -11.61
C SER A 34 -23.75 32.27 -11.43
N LEU A 35 -22.76 33.06 -11.83
CA LEU A 35 -21.33 32.74 -11.63
C LEU A 35 -20.97 32.67 -10.14
N THR A 36 -21.46 33.61 -9.33
CA THR A 36 -21.20 33.62 -7.89
C THR A 36 -21.79 32.38 -7.22
N ASN A 37 -23.04 32.04 -7.49
CA ASN A 37 -23.71 30.86 -6.97
C ASN A 37 -23.04 29.56 -7.45
N GLY A 38 -22.67 29.47 -8.72
CA GLY A 38 -21.94 28.35 -9.28
C GLY A 38 -20.57 28.14 -8.63
N PHE A 39 -19.85 29.23 -8.38
CA PHE A 39 -18.56 29.18 -7.68
C PHE A 39 -18.69 28.72 -6.23
N ILE A 40 -19.70 29.18 -5.51
CA ILE A 40 -19.95 28.74 -4.12
C ILE A 40 -20.39 27.28 -4.09
N ALA A 41 -21.34 26.90 -4.93
CA ALA A 41 -21.92 25.55 -4.94
C ALA A 41 -20.93 24.45 -5.33
N LEU A 42 -20.06 24.72 -6.30
CA LEU A 42 -19.10 23.74 -6.81
C LEU A 42 -17.69 23.96 -6.27
N GLY A 43 -17.25 25.21 -6.11
CA GLY A 43 -15.89 25.54 -5.67
C GLY A 43 -15.59 25.03 -4.26
N ILE A 44 -16.53 25.17 -3.32
CA ILE A 44 -16.33 24.73 -1.95
C ILE A 44 -16.12 23.20 -1.87
N PRO A 45 -16.98 22.33 -2.44
CA PRO A 45 -16.74 20.90 -2.46
C PRO A 45 -15.43 20.49 -3.13
N TYR A 46 -15.04 21.16 -4.23
CA TYR A 46 -13.77 20.88 -4.90
C TYR A 46 -12.55 21.25 -4.04
N ILE A 47 -12.60 22.41 -3.34
CA ILE A 47 -11.53 22.81 -2.40
C ILE A 47 -11.43 21.82 -1.24
N LEU A 48 -12.56 21.42 -0.66
CA LEU A 48 -12.58 20.45 0.45
C LEU A 48 -12.05 19.09 0.00
N SER A 49 -12.45 18.61 -1.18
CA SER A 49 -11.94 17.37 -1.76
C SER A 49 -10.43 17.44 -2.02
N GLY A 50 -9.94 18.53 -2.59
CA GLY A 50 -8.51 18.76 -2.82
C GLY A 50 -7.71 18.78 -1.52
N MET A 51 -8.21 19.46 -0.49
CA MET A 51 -7.61 19.47 0.83
C MET A 51 -7.58 18.08 1.47
N TYR A 52 -8.65 17.32 1.35
CA TYR A 52 -8.72 15.95 1.86
C TYR A 52 -7.65 15.05 1.21
N PHE A 53 -7.51 15.08 -0.12
CA PHE A 53 -6.47 14.34 -0.83
C PHE A 53 -5.07 14.81 -0.45
N ALA A 54 -4.83 16.12 -0.31
CA ALA A 54 -3.55 16.67 0.11
C ALA A 54 -3.17 16.26 1.54
N ILE A 55 -4.13 16.16 2.46
CA ILE A 55 -3.90 15.68 3.83
C ILE A 55 -3.52 14.21 3.84
N ILE A 56 -4.21 13.37 3.05
CA ILE A 56 -3.88 11.94 2.94
C ILE A 56 -2.46 11.75 2.38
N ASP A 57 -2.12 12.46 1.32
CA ASP A 57 -0.79 12.37 0.70
C ASP A 57 0.31 12.86 1.66
N LYS A 58 0.06 13.97 2.35
CA LYS A 58 0.99 14.50 3.36
C LYS A 58 1.16 13.57 4.57
N ASN A 59 0.09 12.95 5.04
CA ASN A 59 0.17 11.98 6.14
C ASN A 59 0.97 10.74 5.74
N ASN A 60 0.84 10.28 4.50
CA ASN A 60 1.64 9.18 3.98
C ASN A 60 3.12 9.58 3.86
N THR A 61 3.40 10.82 3.41
CA THR A 61 4.77 11.35 3.32
C THR A 61 5.41 11.52 4.70
N ILE A 62 4.68 12.03 5.70
CA ILE A 62 5.18 12.17 7.08
C ILE A 62 5.45 10.80 7.72
N ARG A 63 4.60 9.81 7.46
CA ARG A 63 4.86 8.43 7.90
C ARG A 63 6.16 7.89 7.30
N LEU A 64 6.39 8.10 6.01
CA LEU A 64 7.64 7.70 5.34
C LEU A 64 8.87 8.39 5.95
N MET A 65 8.80 9.70 6.23
CA MET A 65 9.90 10.47 6.84
C MET A 65 10.20 10.03 8.28
N ASN A 66 9.19 9.74 9.09
CA ASN A 66 9.40 9.27 10.46
C ASN A 66 10.08 7.91 10.52
N TYR A 67 9.88 7.05 9.51
CA TYR A 67 10.57 5.77 9.40
C TYR A 67 12.00 5.92 8.88
N GLU A 68 12.29 6.91 8.04
CA GLU A 68 13.64 7.18 7.52
C GLU A 68 14.61 7.59 8.64
N ASN A 69 14.13 8.32 9.66
CA ASN A 69 14.94 8.78 10.80
C ASN A 69 15.26 7.68 11.83
N VAL A 70 14.55 6.54 11.82
CA VAL A 70 14.76 5.44 12.79
C VAL A 70 15.82 4.44 12.30
N VAL A 71 16.16 4.46 11.01
CA VAL A 71 17.09 3.47 10.39
C VAL A 71 18.54 3.96 10.34
N THR A 72 18.84 5.21 10.77
CA THR A 72 20.17 5.83 10.55
C THR A 72 21.16 5.67 11.71
N ASP A 73 20.81 5.07 12.85
CA ASP A 73 21.74 4.94 13.97
C ASP A 73 22.10 3.48 14.27
N GLU A 74 23.27 3.13 13.87
CA GLU A 74 24.40 2.39 14.41
C GLU A 74 25.04 1.36 13.47
N PRO A 75 26.38 1.39 13.34
CA PRO A 75 27.13 0.38 12.60
C PRO A 75 27.38 -0.83 13.51
N HIS A 76 26.59 -1.88 13.42
CA HIS A 76 26.89 -3.13 14.05
C HIS A 76 27.61 -4.11 13.10
N LYS A 77 28.88 -4.32 13.44
CA LYS A 77 29.77 -5.49 13.31
C LYS A 77 29.34 -6.56 12.29
N ALA A 78 30.19 -6.70 11.31
CA ALA A 78 30.20 -7.79 10.36
C ALA A 78 30.25 -9.15 11.05
N GLU A 79 29.17 -9.92 10.90
CA GLU A 79 29.24 -11.39 10.89
C GLU A 79 28.02 -11.95 10.18
N SER A 80 28.29 -12.82 9.25
CA SER A 80 27.42 -13.59 8.35
C SER A 80 26.98 -12.87 7.07
N SER A 81 27.46 -13.41 5.96
CA SER A 81 27.16 -13.05 4.58
C SER A 81 25.72 -13.45 4.13
N LEU A 82 24.73 -13.19 4.95
CA LEU A 82 23.33 -13.35 4.55
C LEU A 82 22.96 -12.17 3.66
N LYS A 83 22.63 -12.48 2.42
CA LYS A 83 22.25 -11.52 1.40
C LYS A 83 21.05 -10.69 1.88
N LYS A 84 21.30 -9.43 2.28
CA LYS A 84 20.25 -8.53 2.78
C LYS A 84 19.17 -8.33 1.72
N ILE A 85 17.93 -8.27 2.15
CA ILE A 85 16.78 -7.91 1.31
C ILE A 85 16.76 -6.39 1.21
N THR A 86 17.06 -5.89 0.00
CA THR A 86 17.17 -4.46 -0.25
C THR A 86 16.04 -4.02 -1.16
N LEU A 87 15.26 -3.07 -0.70
CA LEU A 87 14.09 -2.54 -1.39
C LEU A 87 14.36 -1.13 -1.92
N TYR A 88 13.91 -0.91 -3.15
CA TYR A 88 14.03 0.35 -3.87
C TYR A 88 12.64 0.93 -4.14
N ASP A 89 12.54 2.24 -4.17
CA ASP A 89 11.32 2.91 -4.61
C ASP A 89 11.17 2.90 -6.14
N ASN A 90 10.07 3.48 -6.63
CA ASN A 90 9.82 3.59 -8.06
C ASN A 90 10.84 4.48 -8.80
N SER A 91 11.64 5.29 -8.10
CA SER A 91 12.71 6.11 -8.66
C SER A 91 14.06 5.37 -8.71
N GLY A 92 14.13 4.15 -8.17
CA GLY A 92 15.37 3.38 -8.05
C GLY A 92 16.23 3.78 -6.85
N ALA A 93 15.75 4.63 -5.95
CA ALA A 93 16.46 4.97 -4.72
C ALA A 93 16.28 3.86 -3.68
N LEU A 94 17.39 3.47 -3.03
CA LEU A 94 17.39 2.52 -1.93
C LEU A 94 16.63 3.12 -0.74
N LYS A 95 15.65 2.41 -0.20
CA LYS A 95 14.80 2.87 0.90
C LYS A 95 14.88 1.99 2.13
N LEU A 96 15.04 0.70 1.97
CA LEU A 96 15.12 -0.23 3.10
C LEU A 96 16.09 -1.36 2.77
N SER A 97 16.96 -1.70 3.71
CA SER A 97 17.77 -2.91 3.67
C SER A 97 17.60 -3.66 4.98
N VAL A 98 17.01 -4.84 4.93
CA VAL A 98 16.67 -5.66 6.08
C VAL A 98 17.26 -7.07 5.94
N SER A 99 17.71 -7.65 7.05
CA SER A 99 18.14 -9.05 7.06
C SER A 99 16.93 -9.97 6.89
N PRO A 100 17.04 -11.07 6.11
CA PRO A 100 15.95 -12.03 5.96
C PRO A 100 15.40 -12.56 7.28
N GLU A 101 16.28 -12.69 8.28
CA GLU A 101 15.95 -13.14 9.62
C GLU A 101 14.98 -12.20 10.35
N ASN A 102 14.97 -10.92 10.00
CA ASN A 102 14.12 -9.92 10.65
C ASN A 102 12.83 -9.64 9.87
N LEU A 103 12.74 -10.05 8.61
CA LEU A 103 11.58 -9.81 7.75
C LEU A 103 10.53 -10.91 7.93
N TYR A 104 9.28 -10.52 8.18
CA TYR A 104 8.13 -11.43 8.29
C TYR A 104 7.32 -11.51 7.00
N TYR A 105 6.76 -10.38 6.58
CA TYR A 105 5.93 -10.33 5.37
C TYR A 105 5.85 -8.92 4.81
N ILE A 106 5.39 -8.82 3.58
CA ILE A 106 5.16 -7.57 2.87
C ILE A 106 3.69 -7.52 2.45
N GLU A 107 3.01 -6.46 2.82
CA GLU A 107 1.61 -6.22 2.53
C GLU A 107 1.43 -5.14 1.46
N SER A 108 0.52 -5.36 0.51
CA SER A 108 0.10 -4.33 -0.44
C SER A 108 -0.95 -3.41 0.19
N ASP A 109 -0.74 -2.11 0.11
CA ASP A 109 -1.64 -1.06 0.56
C ASP A 109 -1.77 0.00 -0.54
N ASP A 110 -2.72 -0.17 -1.44
CA ASP A 110 -2.95 0.63 -2.65
C ASP A 110 -1.69 0.77 -3.52
N ASN A 111 -1.09 1.96 -3.57
CA ASN A 111 0.13 2.27 -4.32
C ASN A 111 1.41 2.08 -3.51
N TYR A 112 1.29 1.59 -2.29
CA TYR A 112 2.39 1.37 -1.37
C TYR A 112 2.47 -0.10 -0.98
N ILE A 113 3.61 -0.48 -0.43
CA ILE A 113 3.80 -1.73 0.30
C ILE A 113 4.18 -1.39 1.74
N LYS A 114 3.72 -2.22 2.68
CA LYS A 114 4.16 -2.21 4.08
C LYS A 114 5.05 -3.42 4.30
N VAL A 115 6.28 -3.17 4.68
CA VAL A 115 7.28 -4.19 4.99
C VAL A 115 7.30 -4.39 6.50
N TRP A 116 6.92 -5.57 6.96
CA TRP A 116 6.84 -5.90 8.38
C TRP A 116 8.09 -6.66 8.82
N TYR A 117 8.80 -6.11 9.78
CA TYR A 117 10.09 -6.65 10.25
C TYR A 117 10.28 -6.39 11.75
N THR A 118 11.24 -7.08 12.34
CA THR A 118 11.67 -6.84 13.72
C THR A 118 12.87 -5.90 13.72
N ASP A 119 12.84 -4.87 14.56
CA ASP A 119 13.96 -3.98 14.79
C ASP A 119 15.05 -4.64 15.67
N SER A 120 16.15 -3.92 15.92
CA SER A 120 17.26 -4.38 16.78
C SER A 120 16.85 -4.65 18.24
N ARG A 121 15.68 -4.15 18.67
CA ARG A 121 15.11 -4.37 20.01
C ARG A 121 14.14 -5.55 20.04
N GLY A 122 13.95 -6.26 18.93
CA GLY A 122 13.00 -7.35 18.81
C GLY A 122 11.53 -6.89 18.68
N GLN A 123 11.28 -5.60 18.46
CA GLN A 123 9.92 -5.08 18.32
C GLN A 123 9.47 -5.16 16.86
N LEU A 124 8.22 -5.60 16.65
CA LEU A 124 7.60 -5.63 15.33
C LEU A 124 7.34 -4.20 14.84
N GLN A 125 7.93 -3.85 13.72
CA GLN A 125 7.81 -2.56 13.05
C GLN A 125 7.33 -2.75 11.62
N ASN A 126 6.85 -1.67 11.01
CA ASN A 126 6.56 -1.67 9.58
C ASN A 126 7.18 -0.45 8.90
N TYR A 127 7.67 -0.66 7.68
CA TYR A 127 8.18 0.39 6.80
C TYR A 127 7.29 0.50 5.57
N MET A 128 6.84 1.71 5.26
CA MET A 128 5.98 1.96 4.10
C MET A 128 6.82 2.48 2.92
N LEU A 129 6.67 1.84 1.78
CA LEU A 129 7.42 2.14 0.56
C LEU A 129 6.47 2.24 -0.65
N ARG A 130 6.68 3.25 -1.49
CA ARG A 130 5.93 3.38 -2.75
C ARG A 130 6.50 2.43 -3.80
N CYS A 131 5.95 1.25 -3.85
CA CYS A 131 6.37 0.18 -4.76
C CYS A 131 5.17 -0.74 -5.03
N ARG A 132 5.22 -1.48 -6.15
CA ARG A 132 4.23 -2.52 -6.44
C ARG A 132 4.69 -3.85 -5.87
N LEU A 133 3.77 -4.61 -5.29
CA LEU A 133 4.09 -5.93 -4.75
C LEU A 133 4.69 -6.88 -5.80
N LYS A 134 4.26 -6.76 -7.06
CA LYS A 134 4.82 -7.52 -8.17
C LYS A 134 6.31 -7.23 -8.41
N THR A 135 6.74 -5.98 -8.26
CA THR A 135 8.16 -5.61 -8.40
C THR A 135 9.01 -6.29 -7.33
N VAL A 136 8.49 -6.40 -6.11
CA VAL A 136 9.16 -7.13 -5.02
C VAL A 136 9.22 -8.63 -5.33
N GLU A 137 8.11 -9.23 -5.76
CA GLU A 137 8.03 -10.64 -6.15
C GLU A 137 9.06 -10.98 -7.24
N ASP A 138 9.16 -10.15 -8.28
CA ASP A 138 10.11 -10.34 -9.38
C ASP A 138 11.57 -10.19 -8.94
N SER A 139 11.85 -9.35 -7.95
CA SER A 139 13.22 -9.08 -7.44
C SER A 139 13.73 -10.17 -6.50
N PHE A 140 12.87 -10.95 -5.87
CA PHE A 140 13.24 -11.88 -4.80
C PHE A 140 12.79 -13.32 -5.02
N LYS A 141 12.74 -13.78 -6.28
CA LYS A 141 12.27 -15.13 -6.68
C LYS A 141 12.95 -16.28 -5.94
N ASP A 142 14.23 -16.11 -5.54
CA ASP A 142 15.04 -17.19 -4.92
C ASP A 142 15.39 -16.89 -3.45
N SER A 143 14.64 -16.02 -2.78
CA SER A 143 15.00 -15.54 -1.45
C SER A 143 14.17 -16.12 -0.30
N GLY A 144 13.26 -17.06 -0.57
CA GLY A 144 12.30 -17.56 0.43
C GLY A 144 11.12 -16.60 0.67
N LEU A 145 11.06 -15.49 -0.06
CA LEU A 145 9.91 -14.60 -0.10
C LEU A 145 8.94 -15.05 -1.17
N ILE A 146 7.84 -15.65 -0.75
CA ILE A 146 6.84 -16.21 -1.68
C ILE A 146 5.51 -15.47 -1.52
N ARG A 147 4.88 -15.18 -2.64
CA ARG A 147 3.55 -14.60 -2.64
C ARG A 147 2.51 -15.63 -2.22
N CYS A 148 1.71 -15.33 -1.20
CA CYS A 148 0.66 -16.23 -0.71
C CYS A 148 -0.75 -15.81 -1.13
N ASN A 149 -0.95 -14.53 -1.49
CA ASN A 149 -2.20 -14.04 -2.08
C ASN A 149 -2.00 -12.69 -2.79
N ARG A 150 -3.10 -12.03 -3.19
CA ARG A 150 -3.03 -10.73 -3.88
C ARG A 150 -2.39 -9.62 -3.05
N LYS A 151 -2.49 -9.70 -1.72
CA LYS A 151 -2.06 -8.65 -0.79
C LYS A 151 -0.71 -8.93 -0.13
N TYR A 152 -0.29 -10.20 -0.03
CA TYR A 152 0.83 -10.57 0.84
C TYR A 152 1.91 -11.37 0.11
N ILE A 153 3.18 -10.99 0.37
CA ILE A 153 4.37 -11.80 0.18
C ILE A 153 4.87 -12.16 1.57
N VAL A 154 5.11 -13.43 1.84
CA VAL A 154 5.52 -13.94 3.14
C VAL A 154 6.94 -14.49 3.07
N ASN A 155 7.70 -14.31 4.13
CA ASN A 155 8.96 -14.99 4.36
C ASN A 155 8.68 -16.38 4.95
N LEU A 156 8.86 -17.42 4.15
CA LEU A 156 8.54 -18.77 4.57
C LEU A 156 9.43 -19.29 5.71
N SER A 157 10.63 -18.73 5.89
CA SER A 157 11.48 -19.05 7.06
C SER A 157 10.89 -18.55 8.39
N LYS A 158 9.91 -17.63 8.34
CA LYS A 158 9.20 -17.08 9.50
C LYS A 158 7.83 -17.71 9.75
N VAL A 159 7.47 -18.70 8.96
CA VAL A 159 6.23 -19.46 9.15
C VAL A 159 6.46 -20.50 10.26
N SER A 160 5.64 -20.40 11.31
CA SER A 160 5.62 -21.38 12.40
C SER A 160 4.72 -22.57 12.09
N MET A 161 3.63 -22.33 11.36
CA MET A 161 2.65 -23.37 11.03
C MET A 161 1.94 -23.09 9.71
N LEU A 162 1.77 -24.14 8.91
CA LEU A 162 0.89 -24.15 7.74
C LEU A 162 -0.33 -25.02 8.07
N ARG A 163 -1.50 -24.41 8.16
CA ARG A 163 -2.76 -25.09 8.47
C ARG A 163 -3.65 -25.19 7.23
N LYS A 164 -4.29 -26.35 7.05
CA LYS A 164 -5.36 -26.49 6.07
C LYS A 164 -6.71 -26.20 6.74
N GLU A 165 -7.46 -25.27 6.16
CA GLU A 165 -8.83 -24.96 6.56
C GLU A 165 -9.82 -25.22 5.43
N ASN A 166 -11.13 -25.04 5.69
CA ASN A 166 -12.17 -25.35 4.72
C ASN A 166 -12.04 -24.61 3.38
N GLU A 167 -11.53 -23.38 3.40
CA GLU A 167 -11.41 -22.52 2.22
C GLU A 167 -9.99 -22.46 1.61
N GLY A 168 -9.00 -23.17 2.19
CA GLY A 168 -7.63 -23.17 1.71
C GLY A 168 -6.60 -23.38 2.81
N TYR A 169 -5.44 -22.77 2.66
CA TYR A 169 -4.37 -22.83 3.65
C TYR A 169 -4.19 -21.49 4.34
N ILE A 170 -3.73 -21.55 5.59
CA ILE A 170 -3.41 -20.39 6.42
C ILE A 170 -1.99 -20.56 6.94
N LEU A 171 -1.24 -19.46 6.94
CA LEU A 171 0.12 -19.36 7.46
C LEU A 171 0.10 -18.62 8.79
N ASP A 172 0.53 -19.27 9.84
CA ASP A 172 0.84 -18.65 11.13
C ASP A 172 2.34 -18.30 11.17
N LEU A 173 2.67 -17.09 11.56
CA LEU A 173 4.05 -16.63 11.64
C LEU A 173 4.61 -16.75 13.06
N CYS A 174 5.94 -16.80 13.19
CA CYS A 174 6.65 -16.87 14.46
C CYS A 174 6.52 -15.61 15.33
N ASN A 175 5.40 -14.90 15.23
CA ASN A 175 5.11 -13.71 16.04
C ASN A 175 3.60 -13.60 16.26
N GLU A 176 3.16 -13.72 17.51
CA GLU A 176 1.74 -13.72 17.90
C GLU A 176 1.01 -12.39 17.59
N SER A 177 1.75 -11.29 17.43
CA SER A 177 1.16 -9.99 17.08
C SER A 177 0.76 -9.90 15.60
N ILE A 178 1.15 -10.88 14.78
CA ILE A 178 0.83 -10.92 13.36
C ILE A 178 -0.39 -11.82 13.14
N PRO A 179 -1.46 -11.32 12.52
CA PRO A 179 -2.61 -12.14 12.21
C PRO A 179 -2.26 -13.24 11.20
N PRO A 180 -2.95 -14.39 11.23
CA PRO A 180 -2.77 -15.45 10.27
C PRO A 180 -2.96 -14.97 8.83
N LEU A 181 -2.10 -15.37 7.91
CA LEU A 181 -2.13 -14.95 6.51
C LEU A 181 -2.79 -16.01 5.63
N PRO A 182 -3.87 -15.67 4.90
CA PRO A 182 -4.54 -16.63 4.03
C PRO A 182 -3.74 -16.90 2.75
N VAL A 183 -3.72 -18.16 2.32
CA VAL A 183 -3.15 -18.61 1.06
C VAL A 183 -4.26 -18.85 0.05
N THR A 184 -4.23 -18.18 -1.09
CA THR A 184 -5.20 -18.43 -2.15
C THR A 184 -4.75 -19.57 -3.06
N LYS A 185 -5.71 -20.26 -3.71
CA LYS A 185 -5.47 -21.44 -4.54
C LYS A 185 -4.33 -21.26 -5.56
N THR A 186 -4.22 -20.09 -6.14
CA THR A 186 -3.18 -19.78 -7.17
C THR A 186 -1.75 -19.93 -6.64
N TYR A 187 -1.53 -19.72 -5.34
CA TYR A 187 -0.20 -19.72 -4.73
C TYR A 187 0.06 -20.95 -3.85
N THR A 188 -0.93 -21.82 -3.71
CA THR A 188 -0.84 -23.02 -2.85
C THR A 188 0.32 -23.92 -3.26
N ASP A 189 0.44 -24.24 -4.55
CA ASP A 189 1.44 -25.19 -5.04
C ASP A 189 2.88 -24.70 -4.78
N SER A 190 3.12 -23.39 -4.97
CA SER A 190 4.43 -22.79 -4.71
C SER A 190 4.83 -22.84 -3.22
N ILE A 191 3.85 -22.73 -2.33
CA ILE A 191 4.09 -22.80 -0.88
C ILE A 191 4.29 -24.25 -0.45
N LEU A 192 3.48 -25.17 -0.95
CA LEU A 192 3.62 -26.60 -0.62
C LEU A 192 4.94 -27.19 -1.12
N SER A 193 5.39 -26.82 -2.33
CA SER A 193 6.69 -27.27 -2.86
C SER A 193 7.85 -26.81 -2.00
N TYR A 194 7.83 -25.56 -1.51
CA TYR A 194 8.86 -25.07 -0.60
C TYR A 194 8.97 -25.91 0.68
N PHE A 195 7.84 -26.24 1.31
CA PHE A 195 7.85 -27.06 2.53
C PHE A 195 8.19 -28.54 2.25
N ALA A 196 7.84 -29.04 1.07
CA ALA A 196 8.21 -30.40 0.66
C ALA A 196 9.73 -30.55 0.44
N GLU A 197 10.37 -29.55 -0.14
CA GLU A 197 11.83 -29.53 -0.36
C GLU A 197 12.64 -29.43 0.93
N GLN A 198 12.05 -28.90 2.01
CA GLN A 198 12.70 -28.79 3.32
C GLN A 198 12.53 -30.02 4.23
N GLN A 199 11.66 -30.97 3.87
CA GLN A 199 11.59 -32.23 4.60
C GLN A 199 12.77 -33.12 4.17
N PRO A 200 13.70 -33.48 5.10
CA PRO A 200 14.63 -34.55 4.83
C PRO A 200 13.80 -35.82 4.55
N LEU A 201 14.18 -36.57 3.51
CA LEU A 201 13.60 -37.86 3.20
C LEU A 201 13.53 -38.67 4.49
N MET A 202 12.35 -38.78 5.09
CA MET A 202 12.12 -39.80 6.11
C MET A 202 12.15 -41.13 5.34
N ASP A 203 13.18 -41.92 5.58
CA ASP A 203 13.18 -43.31 5.17
C ASP A 203 11.89 -43.97 5.69
N PRO A 204 11.19 -44.74 4.83
CA PRO A 204 10.00 -45.43 5.27
C PRO A 204 10.35 -46.31 6.45
N ILE A 205 9.66 -46.07 7.55
CA ILE A 205 9.76 -46.95 8.73
C ILE A 205 9.26 -48.31 8.29
N GLU A 206 10.20 -49.30 8.17
CA GLU A 206 9.91 -50.71 8.02
C GLU A 206 9.07 -51.24 9.20
#